data_c701844567438e83f81f5740c97b5a25
#
_entry.id   c701844567438e83f81f5740c97b5a25
#
_cell.length_a   1.000
_cell.length_b   1.000
_cell.length_c   1.000
_cell.angle_alpha   90.00
_cell.angle_beta   90.00
_cell.angle_gamma   90.00
#
_symmetry.space_group_name_H-M   'P 1'
#
loop_
_entity.id
_entity.type
_entity.pdbx_description
1 polymer ?
#
loop_
_entity_poly.entity_id
_entity_poly.type
_entity_poly.pdbx_seq_one_letter_code
_entity_poly.pdbx_strand_id
1 'polypeptide(L)'
;RKPLREEELGINHLPWITWLNWMEELSKFKYAVHIGTGGAGSFNLNCAYLGIPCVGLKALETQNLCFPDLSIDDVNLKEAKKLTLKLKNDKDFYNHCVQQGQENYIKHFAESKFVNTLNNIYNKHYNQKYK
;
A
#
# COMPACT_ATOMS: atom_id res chain seq x y z
N ARG A 1 12.70 -9.35 -25.05
CA ARG A 1 12.68 -9.87 -23.69
C ARG A 1 12.88 -11.39 -23.70
N LYS A 2 13.76 -11.91 -22.87
CA LYS A 2 13.97 -13.36 -22.76
C LYS A 2 12.71 -14.04 -22.29
N PRO A 3 12.39 -15.26 -22.82
CA PRO A 3 11.32 -16.08 -22.27
C PRO A 3 11.63 -16.36 -20.82
N LEU A 4 10.63 -16.30 -20.03
CA LEU A 4 10.78 -15.98 -18.67
C LEU A 4 10.64 -17.20 -17.81
N ARG A 5 11.61 -17.36 -17.00
CA ARG A 5 11.52 -18.16 -15.81
C ARG A 5 10.26 -17.87 -15.00
N GLU A 6 9.69 -16.68 -15.19
CA GLU A 6 8.43 -16.25 -14.61
C GLU A 6 7.26 -17.15 -15.03
N GLU A 7 7.22 -17.58 -16.30
CA GLU A 7 6.20 -18.55 -16.78
C GLU A 7 6.35 -19.92 -16.09
N GLU A 8 7.59 -20.38 -15.92
CA GLU A 8 7.88 -21.61 -15.21
C GLU A 8 7.45 -21.53 -13.73
N LEU A 9 7.50 -20.34 -13.14
CA LEU A 9 7.11 -20.08 -11.77
C LEU A 9 5.62 -19.75 -11.61
N GLY A 10 4.85 -19.74 -12.70
CA GLY A 10 3.43 -19.41 -12.67
C GLY A 10 3.14 -17.93 -12.43
N ILE A 11 4.08 -17.05 -12.77
CA ILE A 11 3.89 -15.60 -12.61
C ILE A 11 3.12 -15.06 -13.82
N ASN A 12 2.00 -14.43 -13.55
CA ASN A 12 1.17 -13.80 -14.57
C ASN A 12 1.41 -12.30 -14.59
N HIS A 13 1.72 -11.75 -15.75
CA HIS A 13 1.82 -10.32 -15.97
C HIS A 13 0.48 -9.75 -16.40
N LEU A 14 -0.01 -8.75 -15.70
CA LEU A 14 -1.19 -8.02 -16.13
C LEU A 14 -0.79 -7.03 -17.22
N PRO A 15 -1.61 -6.89 -18.30
CA PRO A 15 -1.39 -5.84 -19.27
C PRO A 15 -1.62 -4.47 -18.65
N TRP A 16 -1.19 -3.40 -19.33
CA TRP A 16 -1.55 -2.07 -18.92
C TRP A 16 -3.07 -1.89 -19.04
N ILE A 17 -3.72 -1.47 -17.97
CA ILE A 17 -5.17 -1.28 -17.88
C ILE A 17 -5.50 0.07 -17.24
N THR A 18 -6.75 0.54 -17.42
CA THR A 18 -7.19 1.77 -16.80
C THR A 18 -7.19 1.66 -15.27
N TRP A 19 -7.17 2.80 -14.58
CA TRP A 19 -7.12 2.83 -13.12
C TRP A 19 -8.28 2.08 -12.45
N LEU A 20 -9.50 2.25 -12.94
CA LEU A 20 -10.67 1.54 -12.37
C LEU A 20 -10.56 0.02 -12.55
N ASN A 21 -10.16 -0.42 -13.75
CA ASN A 21 -9.95 -1.84 -14.01
C ASN A 21 -8.80 -2.41 -13.18
N TRP A 22 -7.76 -1.61 -12.96
CA TRP A 22 -6.65 -1.97 -12.09
C TRP A 22 -7.12 -2.16 -10.65
N MET A 23 -7.94 -1.27 -10.10
CA MET A 23 -8.48 -1.39 -8.76
C MET A 23 -9.35 -2.64 -8.61
N GLU A 24 -10.14 -2.96 -9.62
CA GLU A 24 -10.94 -4.19 -9.66
C GLU A 24 -10.04 -5.44 -9.66
N GLU A 25 -9.02 -5.47 -10.51
CA GLU A 25 -8.06 -6.58 -10.52
C GLU A 25 -7.33 -6.71 -9.18
N LEU A 26 -6.83 -5.61 -8.63
CA LEU A 26 -6.13 -5.61 -7.36
C LEU A 26 -7.00 -6.17 -6.23
N SER A 27 -8.29 -5.86 -6.22
CA SER A 27 -9.23 -6.30 -5.18
C SER A 27 -9.39 -7.83 -5.10
N LYS A 28 -9.00 -8.56 -6.14
CA LYS A 28 -9.08 -10.03 -6.19
C LYS A 28 -7.93 -10.73 -5.47
N PHE A 29 -6.86 -10.00 -5.15
CA PHE A 29 -5.69 -10.57 -4.49
C PHE A 29 -5.84 -10.56 -2.97
N LYS A 30 -5.27 -11.56 -2.34
CA LYS A 30 -5.34 -11.72 -0.89
C LYS A 30 -4.33 -10.84 -0.15
N TYR A 31 -3.12 -10.73 -0.68
CA TYR A 31 -2.04 -9.90 -0.14
C TYR A 31 -1.12 -9.44 -1.27
N ALA A 32 -0.30 -8.45 -0.98
CA ALA A 32 0.61 -7.85 -1.95
C ALA A 32 2.02 -7.66 -1.39
N VAL A 33 2.99 -7.52 -2.29
CA VAL A 33 4.38 -7.22 -1.94
C VAL A 33 4.88 -6.11 -2.87
N HIS A 34 5.38 -5.03 -2.28
CA HIS A 34 5.94 -3.89 -3.01
C HIS A 34 7.26 -3.48 -2.36
N ILE A 35 8.34 -4.09 -2.82
CA ILE A 35 9.69 -3.85 -2.29
C ILE A 35 10.60 -3.10 -3.27
N GLY A 36 10.02 -2.51 -4.29
CA GLY A 36 10.73 -1.64 -5.23
C GLY A 36 11.09 -0.29 -4.62
N THR A 37 12.16 0.31 -5.11
CA THR A 37 12.67 1.61 -4.63
C THR A 37 12.05 2.80 -5.36
N GLY A 38 11.26 2.57 -6.39
CA GLY A 38 10.57 3.62 -7.14
C GLY A 38 9.07 3.70 -6.82
N GLY A 39 8.52 4.88 -7.00
CA GLY A 39 7.09 5.10 -6.87
C GLY A 39 6.69 5.98 -5.68
N ALA A 40 5.51 6.55 -5.80
CA ALA A 40 4.98 7.51 -4.82
C ALA A 40 4.12 6.86 -3.71
N GLY A 41 4.06 5.54 -3.66
CA GLY A 41 3.31 4.83 -2.62
C GLY A 41 1.80 4.73 -2.83
N SER A 42 1.29 5.12 -3.98
CA SER A 42 -0.15 4.99 -4.28
C SER A 42 -0.63 3.54 -4.31
N PHE A 43 0.22 2.63 -4.76
CA PHE A 43 -0.07 1.19 -4.71
C PHE A 43 -0.38 0.72 -3.28
N ASN A 44 0.44 1.15 -2.33
CA ASN A 44 0.30 0.78 -0.91
C ASN A 44 -1.00 1.36 -0.31
N LEU A 45 -1.36 2.59 -0.70
CA LEU A 45 -2.65 3.18 -0.31
C LEU A 45 -3.84 2.43 -0.89
N ASN A 46 -3.75 2.02 -2.15
CA ASN A 46 -4.80 1.24 -2.79
C ASN A 46 -5.00 -0.10 -2.06
N CYS A 47 -3.91 -0.75 -1.68
CA CYS A 47 -3.95 -1.98 -0.89
C CYS A 47 -4.64 -1.75 0.45
N ALA A 48 -4.28 -0.70 1.17
CA ALA A 48 -4.88 -0.37 2.46
C ALA A 48 -6.39 -0.12 2.33
N TYR A 49 -6.79 0.67 1.35
CA TYR A 49 -8.20 0.96 1.07
C TYR A 49 -9.00 -0.31 0.77
N LEU A 50 -8.46 -1.19 -0.05
CA LEU A 50 -9.13 -2.44 -0.46
C LEU A 50 -9.06 -3.56 0.57
N GLY A 51 -8.36 -3.37 1.69
CA GLY A 51 -8.19 -4.41 2.70
C GLY A 51 -7.22 -5.51 2.29
N ILE A 52 -6.18 -5.16 1.53
CA ILE A 52 -5.15 -6.08 1.06
C ILE A 52 -3.85 -5.80 1.83
N PRO A 53 -3.43 -6.67 2.75
CA PRO A 53 -2.16 -6.48 3.45
C PRO A 53 -1.00 -6.43 2.48
N CYS A 54 -0.14 -5.41 2.61
CA CYS A 54 0.99 -5.21 1.71
C CYS A 54 2.31 -5.20 2.48
N VAL A 55 3.22 -6.07 2.10
CA VAL A 55 4.61 -6.04 2.56
C VAL A 55 5.36 -5.02 1.73
N GLY A 56 6.05 -4.09 2.36
CA GLY A 56 6.74 -3.02 1.64
C GLY A 56 7.85 -2.35 2.44
N LEU A 57 8.48 -1.34 1.84
CA LEU A 57 9.59 -0.63 2.45
C LEU A 57 9.11 0.42 3.45
N LYS A 58 9.71 0.42 4.63
CA LYS A 58 9.45 1.39 5.69
C LYS A 58 9.77 2.83 5.26
N ALA A 59 10.74 3.00 4.39
CA ALA A 59 11.10 4.30 3.84
C ALA A 59 9.97 4.96 3.04
N LEU A 60 9.01 4.17 2.57
CA LEU A 60 7.83 4.67 1.89
C LEU A 60 6.77 5.04 2.93
N GLU A 61 6.49 6.33 3.07
CA GLU A 61 5.61 6.85 4.12
C GLU A 61 4.23 6.18 4.15
N THR A 62 3.60 6.04 2.98
CA THR A 62 2.29 5.39 2.86
C THR A 62 2.30 3.95 3.36
N GLN A 63 3.36 3.21 3.05
CA GLN A 63 3.57 1.84 3.53
C GLN A 63 3.72 1.81 5.05
N ASN A 64 4.61 2.63 5.57
CA ASN A 64 4.93 2.64 7.00
C ASN A 64 3.74 3.08 7.86
N LEU A 65 2.95 4.04 7.38
CA LEU A 65 1.77 4.50 8.09
C LEU A 65 0.61 3.50 8.03
N CYS A 66 0.38 2.87 6.88
CA CYS A 66 -0.72 1.92 6.73
C CYS A 66 -0.42 0.54 7.29
N PHE A 67 0.78 0.02 7.02
CA PHE A 67 1.16 -1.34 7.38
C PHE A 67 2.47 -1.40 8.16
N PRO A 68 2.54 -0.82 9.37
CA PRO A 68 3.80 -0.79 10.13
C PRO A 68 4.36 -2.19 10.42
N ASP A 69 3.50 -3.18 10.65
CA ASP A 69 3.92 -4.56 10.95
C ASP A 69 4.38 -5.35 9.71
N LEU A 70 4.14 -4.81 8.52
CA LEU A 70 4.56 -5.38 7.24
C LEU A 70 5.65 -4.56 6.55
N SER A 71 6.22 -3.59 7.25
CA SER A 71 7.23 -2.68 6.71
C SER A 71 8.64 -3.13 7.09
N ILE A 72 9.51 -3.22 6.08
CA ILE A 72 10.90 -3.63 6.23
C ILE A 72 11.85 -2.44 6.03
N ASP A 73 12.98 -2.43 6.73
CA ASP A 73 13.90 -1.28 6.74
C ASP A 73 14.66 -1.11 5.43
N ASP A 74 14.91 -2.20 4.72
CA ASP A 74 15.69 -2.21 3.49
C ASP A 74 15.15 -3.27 2.53
N VAL A 75 15.66 -3.31 1.29
CA VAL A 75 15.32 -4.35 0.31
C VAL A 75 15.88 -5.69 0.79
N ASN A 76 15.25 -6.24 1.79
CA ASN A 76 15.61 -7.50 2.42
C ASN A 76 14.61 -8.57 1.99
N LEU A 77 14.97 -9.32 0.95
CA LEU A 77 14.10 -10.37 0.39
C LEU A 77 13.78 -11.46 1.40
N LYS A 78 14.70 -11.77 2.30
CA LYS A 78 14.49 -12.78 3.34
C LYS A 78 13.41 -12.36 4.32
N GLU A 79 13.45 -11.11 4.78
CA GLU A 79 12.42 -10.57 5.68
C GLU A 79 11.08 -10.41 4.98
N ALA A 80 11.07 -9.92 3.74
CA ALA A 80 9.86 -9.82 2.93
C ALA A 80 9.18 -11.19 2.75
N LYS A 81 9.96 -12.22 2.44
CA LYS A 81 9.48 -13.59 2.33
C LYS A 81 8.89 -14.10 3.64
N LYS A 82 9.57 -13.86 4.75
CA LYS A 82 9.10 -14.25 6.09
C LYS A 82 7.74 -13.64 6.42
N LEU A 83 7.58 -12.33 6.20
CA LEU A 83 6.32 -11.64 6.44
C LEU A 83 5.21 -12.11 5.49
N THR A 84 5.53 -12.36 4.22
CA THR A 84 4.59 -12.87 3.24
C THR A 84 4.09 -14.27 3.62
N LEU A 85 4.99 -15.14 4.07
CA LEU A 85 4.63 -16.48 4.55
C LEU A 85 3.79 -16.41 5.82
N LYS A 86 4.04 -15.46 6.70
CA LYS A 86 3.22 -15.24 7.89
C LYS A 86 1.80 -14.80 7.52
N LEU A 87 1.66 -13.89 6.55
CA LEU A 87 0.34 -13.52 6.02
C LEU A 87 -0.42 -14.72 5.44
N LYS A 88 0.30 -15.61 4.76
CA LYS A 88 -0.28 -16.79 4.15
C LYS A 88 -0.74 -17.82 5.17
N ASN A 89 0.03 -18.04 6.23
CA ASN A 89 -0.12 -19.19 7.14
C ASN A 89 -0.76 -18.85 8.50
N ASP A 90 -0.79 -17.57 8.88
CA ASP A 90 -1.34 -17.11 10.15
C ASP A 90 -2.56 -16.21 9.90
N LYS A 91 -3.75 -16.81 10.06
CA LYS A 91 -5.02 -16.14 9.82
C LYS A 91 -5.25 -14.93 10.73
N ASP A 92 -4.87 -15.04 11.99
CA ASP A 92 -5.05 -13.95 12.95
C ASP A 92 -4.15 -12.75 12.61
N PHE A 93 -2.90 -13.03 12.23
CA PHE A 93 -1.97 -12.00 11.75
C PHE A 93 -2.48 -11.35 10.47
N TYR A 94 -2.98 -12.14 9.52
CA TYR A 94 -3.58 -11.62 8.30
C TYR A 94 -4.72 -10.65 8.60
N ASN A 95 -5.67 -11.07 9.43
CA ASN A 95 -6.83 -10.24 9.80
C ASN A 95 -6.42 -8.97 10.54
N HIS A 96 -5.43 -9.07 11.43
CA HIS A 96 -4.84 -7.92 12.11
C HIS A 96 -4.26 -6.90 11.12
N CYS A 97 -3.50 -7.37 10.13
CA CYS A 97 -2.91 -6.50 9.12
C CYS A 97 -3.96 -5.84 8.20
N VAL A 98 -5.01 -6.57 7.83
CA VAL A 98 -6.13 -6.01 7.07
C VAL A 98 -6.78 -4.86 7.84
N GLN A 99 -7.15 -5.12 9.08
CA GLN A 99 -7.81 -4.12 9.94
C GLN A 99 -6.92 -2.92 10.18
N GLN A 100 -5.66 -3.15 10.54
CA GLN A 100 -4.68 -2.09 10.78
C GLN A 100 -4.50 -1.19 9.55
N GLY A 101 -4.38 -1.80 8.37
CA GLY A 101 -4.24 -1.05 7.12
C GLY A 101 -5.44 -0.16 6.83
N GLN A 102 -6.65 -0.67 6.98
CA GLN A 102 -7.87 0.09 6.76
C GLN A 102 -8.06 1.21 7.79
N GLU A 103 -7.84 0.93 9.06
CA GLU A 103 -7.93 1.95 10.13
C GLU A 103 -6.90 3.06 9.94
N ASN A 104 -5.66 2.71 9.60
CA ASN A 104 -4.60 3.68 9.35
C ASN A 104 -4.84 4.49 8.08
N TYR A 105 -5.41 3.87 7.03
CA TYR A 105 -5.85 4.59 5.85
C TYR A 105 -6.87 5.67 6.20
N ILE A 106 -7.91 5.32 6.95
CA ILE A 106 -8.95 6.27 7.37
C ILE A 106 -8.34 7.39 8.21
N LYS A 107 -7.46 7.04 9.14
CA LYS A 107 -6.83 8.00 10.05
C LYS A 107 -5.94 9.02 9.35
N HIS A 108 -5.17 8.60 8.34
CA HIS A 108 -4.11 9.42 7.73
C HIS A 108 -4.43 9.90 6.31
N PHE A 109 -5.21 9.16 5.53
CA PHE A 109 -5.33 9.35 4.09
C PHE A 109 -6.76 9.46 3.57
N ALA A 110 -7.79 9.31 4.42
CA ALA A 110 -9.17 9.44 3.98
C ALA A 110 -9.42 10.83 3.39
N GLU A 111 -10.30 10.92 2.40
CA GLU A 111 -10.63 12.16 1.70
C GLU A 111 -11.02 13.27 2.66
N SER A 112 -11.84 12.97 3.67
CA SER A 112 -12.24 13.94 4.69
C SER A 112 -11.05 14.56 5.43
N LYS A 113 -10.05 13.75 5.75
CA LYS A 113 -8.82 14.20 6.40
C LYS A 113 -8.02 15.13 5.48
N PHE A 114 -7.90 14.76 4.22
CA PHE A 114 -7.21 15.55 3.20
C PHE A 114 -7.89 16.90 2.98
N VAL A 115 -9.21 16.90 2.77
CA VAL A 115 -10.00 18.13 2.56
C VAL A 115 -9.91 19.06 3.76
N ASN A 116 -10.09 18.54 4.97
CA ASN A 116 -10.00 19.35 6.19
C ASN A 116 -8.61 19.95 6.38
N THR A 117 -7.56 19.19 6.11
CA THR A 117 -6.18 19.68 6.19
C THR A 117 -5.92 20.80 5.19
N LEU A 118 -6.35 20.62 3.93
CA LEU A 118 -6.21 21.64 2.90
C LEU A 118 -6.98 22.92 3.23
N ASN A 119 -8.22 22.79 3.73
CA ASN A 119 -9.02 23.92 4.13
C ASN A 119 -8.36 24.72 5.27
N ASN A 120 -7.81 24.03 6.26
CA ASN A 120 -7.10 24.66 7.36
C ASN A 120 -5.85 25.42 6.87
N ILE A 121 -5.08 24.80 5.98
CA ILE A 121 -3.90 25.43 5.37
C ILE A 121 -4.31 26.65 4.55
N TYR A 122 -5.31 26.51 3.70
CA TYR A 122 -5.83 27.60 2.87
C TYR A 122 -6.28 28.79 3.72
N ASN A 123 -7.14 28.53 4.72
CA ASN A 123 -7.68 29.59 5.57
C ASN A 123 -6.57 30.32 6.34
N LYS A 124 -5.60 29.60 6.86
CA LYS A 124 -4.46 30.18 7.57
C LYS A 124 -3.65 31.12 6.67
N HIS A 125 -3.28 30.67 5.49
CA HIS A 125 -2.46 31.44 4.55
C HIS A 125 -3.24 32.54 3.86
N TYR A 126 -4.49 32.32 3.50
CA TYR A 126 -5.35 33.33 2.93
C TYR A 126 -5.52 34.52 3.87
N ASN A 127 -5.86 34.26 5.13
CA ASN A 127 -6.03 35.30 6.13
C ASN A 127 -4.74 36.13 6.37
N GLN A 128 -3.57 35.50 6.27
CA GLN A 128 -2.29 36.18 6.41
C GLN A 128 -1.93 37.02 5.19
N LYS A 129 -2.31 36.56 3.97
CA LYS A 129 -1.92 37.20 2.71
C LYS A 129 -2.83 38.34 2.30
N TYR A 130 -4.11 38.30 2.67
CA TYR A 130 -5.14 39.25 2.17
C TYR A 130 -5.82 40.06 3.26
N LYS A 131 -5.35 40.03 4.47
CA LYS A 131 -5.77 40.91 5.54
C LYS A 131 -5.07 42.23 5.48
#